data_0f42d79f33d1e2038cf551d1627ec5c3
#
_entry.id   0f42d79f33d1e2038cf551d1627ec5c3
#
_cell.length_a   1.000
_cell.length_b   1.000
_cell.length_c   1.000
_cell.angle_alpha   90.00
_cell.angle_beta   90.00
_cell.angle_gamma   90.00
#
_symmetry.space_group_name_H-M   'P 1'
#
loop_
_entity.id
_entity.type
_entity.pdbx_description
1 polymer ?
#
loop_
_entity_poly.entity_id
_entity_poly.type
_entity_poly.pdbx_seq_one_letter_code
_entity_poly.pdbx_strand_id
1 'polypeptide(L)'
;MQLRVSSKKQAKIKLALQGCAGSGKTMSALLLAYGLCNDWSKIAIIDSENGSADLYASLGNYNVLSLQDNFTPETYMEAIGICEDAGMEVIIIDSISQCWDNLLEYHANLQGNSFTNWQKVTPSINAFVQAILQSEKHI
;
A
#
# COMPACT_ATOMS: atom_id res chain seq x y z
N MET A 1 -14.65 -8.91 24.96
CA MET A 1 -14.36 -10.31 24.58
C MET A 1 -15.70 -11.05 24.53
N GLN A 2 -16.03 -11.65 23.39
CA GLN A 2 -17.29 -12.38 23.21
C GLN A 2 -17.04 -13.71 22.49
N LEU A 3 -17.69 -14.76 22.99
CA LEU A 3 -17.79 -16.01 22.23
C LEU A 3 -18.82 -15.83 21.10
N ARG A 4 -18.45 -16.22 19.90
CA ARG A 4 -19.34 -16.23 18.75
C ARG A 4 -19.23 -17.51 17.97
N VAL A 5 -20.28 -17.85 17.24
CA VAL A 5 -20.21 -18.97 16.31
C VAL A 5 -19.28 -18.59 15.15
N SER A 6 -18.39 -19.51 14.79
CA SER A 6 -17.52 -19.31 13.62
C SER A 6 -18.35 -19.22 12.35
N SER A 7 -18.03 -18.24 11.53
CA SER A 7 -18.61 -18.08 10.19
C SER A 7 -17.49 -18.00 9.17
N LYS A 8 -17.69 -18.60 7.98
CA LYS A 8 -16.74 -18.51 6.88
C LYS A 8 -16.75 -17.09 6.34
N LYS A 9 -15.76 -16.29 6.71
CA LYS A 9 -15.54 -14.98 6.11
C LYS A 9 -14.62 -15.13 4.91
N GLN A 10 -14.95 -14.44 3.83
CA GLN A 10 -14.05 -14.34 2.68
C GLN A 10 -12.83 -13.52 3.10
N ALA A 11 -11.66 -14.17 3.12
CA ALA A 11 -10.42 -13.49 3.47
C ALA A 11 -10.01 -12.52 2.36
N LYS A 12 -9.52 -11.34 2.75
CA LYS A 12 -8.93 -10.39 1.82
C LYS A 12 -7.47 -10.76 1.59
N ILE A 13 -7.04 -10.68 0.32
CA ILE A 13 -5.67 -11.02 -0.07
C ILE A 13 -4.75 -9.85 0.25
N LYS A 14 -3.62 -10.16 0.85
CA LYS A 14 -2.48 -9.24 1.02
C LYS A 14 -1.33 -9.82 0.22
N LEU A 15 -0.96 -9.14 -0.88
CA LEU A 15 -0.02 -9.66 -1.86
C LEU A 15 1.11 -8.66 -2.10
N ALA A 16 2.34 -9.12 -2.01
CA ALA A 16 3.51 -8.33 -2.42
C ALA A 16 4.05 -8.82 -3.76
N LEU A 17 4.30 -7.90 -4.67
CA LEU A 17 4.97 -8.14 -5.94
C LEU A 17 6.38 -7.55 -5.91
N GLN A 18 7.37 -8.33 -6.28
CA GLN A 18 8.78 -7.93 -6.30
C GLN A 18 9.35 -8.18 -7.70
N GLY A 19 10.18 -7.27 -8.16
CA GLY A 19 10.87 -7.36 -9.45
C GLY A 19 11.62 -6.08 -9.78
N CYS A 20 12.49 -6.16 -10.78
CA CYS A 20 13.24 -5.02 -11.30
C CYS A 20 12.32 -4.00 -11.97
N ALA A 21 12.81 -2.77 -12.14
CA ALA A 21 12.13 -1.77 -12.97
C ALA A 21 11.91 -2.33 -14.38
N GLY A 22 10.72 -2.11 -14.94
CA GLY A 22 10.33 -2.62 -16.26
C GLY A 22 9.97 -4.11 -16.33
N SER A 23 9.88 -4.81 -15.18
CA SER A 23 9.50 -6.23 -15.13
C SER A 23 8.00 -6.51 -15.27
N GLY A 24 7.17 -5.46 -15.32
CA GLY A 24 5.72 -5.59 -15.44
C GLY A 24 4.96 -5.68 -14.10
N LYS A 25 5.54 -5.20 -12.99
CA LYS A 25 4.89 -5.23 -11.67
C LYS A 25 3.55 -4.50 -11.66
N THR A 26 3.51 -3.27 -12.15
CA THR A 26 2.29 -2.43 -12.16
C THR A 26 1.20 -3.06 -13.03
N MET A 27 1.55 -3.50 -14.22
CA MET A 27 0.64 -4.20 -15.12
C MET A 27 0.07 -5.47 -14.46
N SER A 28 0.93 -6.28 -13.86
CA SER A 28 0.53 -7.50 -13.15
C SER A 28 -0.39 -7.21 -11.98
N ALA A 29 -0.08 -6.17 -11.19
CA ALA A 29 -0.91 -5.75 -10.06
C ALA A 29 -2.30 -5.33 -10.52
N LEU A 30 -2.41 -4.55 -11.60
CA LEU A 30 -3.69 -4.12 -12.17
C LEU A 30 -4.53 -5.30 -12.67
N LEU A 31 -3.92 -6.24 -13.38
CA LEU A 31 -4.62 -7.42 -13.88
C LEU A 31 -5.10 -8.34 -12.73
N LEU A 32 -4.27 -8.53 -11.71
CA LEU A 32 -4.66 -9.26 -10.51
C LEU A 32 -5.80 -8.56 -9.77
N ALA A 33 -5.72 -7.24 -9.61
CA ALA A 33 -6.76 -6.44 -8.97
C ALA A 33 -8.11 -6.57 -9.69
N TYR A 34 -8.10 -6.46 -11.02
CA TYR A 34 -9.30 -6.65 -11.80
C TYR A 34 -9.87 -8.07 -11.67
N GLY A 35 -9.02 -9.08 -11.66
CA GLY A 35 -9.44 -10.47 -11.43
C GLY A 35 -10.11 -10.68 -10.05
N LEU A 36 -9.73 -9.89 -9.05
CA LEU A 36 -10.30 -9.97 -7.71
C LEU A 36 -11.68 -9.30 -7.59
N CYS A 37 -11.92 -8.20 -8.27
CA CYS A 37 -13.14 -7.40 -8.09
C CYS A 37 -14.00 -7.24 -9.35
N ASN A 38 -13.48 -7.52 -10.54
CA ASN A 38 -14.14 -7.39 -11.85
C ASN A 38 -14.74 -5.99 -12.13
N ASP A 39 -14.17 -4.95 -11.52
CA ASP A 39 -14.65 -3.58 -11.67
C ASP A 39 -13.49 -2.59 -11.52
N TRP A 40 -13.06 -2.00 -12.62
CA TRP A 40 -11.97 -1.03 -12.64
C TRP A 40 -12.23 0.18 -11.73
N SER A 41 -13.48 0.60 -11.57
CA SER A 41 -13.85 1.74 -10.72
C SER A 41 -13.67 1.45 -9.22
N LYS A 42 -13.47 0.19 -8.85
CA LYS A 42 -13.23 -0.27 -7.46
C LYS A 42 -11.75 -0.53 -7.16
N ILE A 43 -10.87 -0.16 -8.07
CA ILE A 43 -9.43 -0.28 -7.92
C ILE A 43 -8.83 1.10 -7.73
N ALA A 44 -7.98 1.26 -6.72
CA ALA A 44 -7.19 2.46 -6.50
C ALA A 44 -5.70 2.11 -6.47
N ILE A 45 -4.88 2.95 -7.08
CA ILE A 45 -3.42 2.91 -6.99
C ILE A 45 -2.96 4.09 -6.15
N ILE A 46 -2.22 3.83 -5.08
CA ILE A 46 -1.44 4.81 -4.36
C ILE A 46 -0.08 4.88 -5.06
N ASP A 47 0.11 5.94 -5.85
CA ASP A 47 1.28 6.11 -6.72
C ASP A 47 2.31 7.03 -6.08
N SER A 48 3.47 6.50 -5.78
CA SER A 48 4.65 7.24 -5.30
C SER A 48 5.74 7.39 -6.37
N GLU A 49 5.49 6.97 -7.60
CA GLU A 49 6.46 6.95 -8.70
C GLU A 49 6.14 7.96 -9.81
N ASN A 50 5.72 9.16 -9.43
CA ASN A 50 5.56 10.32 -10.35
C ASN A 50 4.68 10.05 -11.58
N GLY A 51 3.51 9.45 -11.38
CA GLY A 51 2.54 9.24 -12.46
C GLY A 51 2.77 7.97 -13.28
N SER A 52 3.59 7.04 -12.81
CA SER A 52 3.77 5.76 -13.49
C SER A 52 2.46 4.97 -13.61
N ALA A 53 1.55 5.18 -12.68
CA ALA A 53 0.22 4.57 -12.69
C ALA A 53 -0.63 4.97 -13.90
N ASP A 54 -0.42 6.15 -14.47
CA ASP A 54 -1.17 6.63 -15.62
C ASP A 54 -0.76 5.97 -16.94
N LEU A 55 0.39 5.31 -16.98
CA LEU A 55 0.88 4.61 -18.17
C LEU A 55 -0.05 3.48 -18.63
N TYR A 56 -0.86 2.96 -17.74
CA TYR A 56 -1.76 1.83 -17.99
C TYR A 56 -3.23 2.24 -18.04
N ALA A 57 -3.53 3.54 -18.18
CA ALA A 57 -4.90 4.08 -18.19
C ALA A 57 -5.80 3.48 -19.29
N SER A 58 -5.20 2.95 -20.38
CA SER A 58 -5.92 2.28 -21.44
C SER A 58 -6.55 0.93 -21.04
N LEU A 59 -6.11 0.33 -19.93
CA LEU A 59 -6.68 -0.93 -19.44
C LEU A 59 -8.10 -0.76 -18.89
N GLY A 60 -8.37 0.37 -18.24
CA GLY A 60 -9.66 0.65 -17.62
C GLY A 60 -9.64 1.92 -16.79
N ASN A 61 -10.80 2.31 -16.29
CA ASN A 61 -10.99 3.54 -15.50
C ASN A 61 -10.76 3.27 -14.01
N TYR A 62 -9.55 2.90 -13.63
CA TYR A 62 -9.17 2.79 -12.23
C TYR A 62 -8.81 4.17 -11.64
N ASN A 63 -8.73 4.24 -10.32
CA ASN A 63 -8.45 5.48 -9.59
C ASN A 63 -6.96 5.56 -9.21
N VAL A 64 -6.41 6.76 -9.19
CA VAL A 64 -5.03 7.03 -8.77
C VAL A 64 -5.01 8.07 -7.67
N LEU A 65 -4.27 7.79 -6.59
CA LEU A 65 -3.96 8.73 -5.53
C LEU A 65 -2.45 8.94 -5.53
N SER A 66 -2.01 10.12 -6.01
CA SER A 66 -0.59 10.42 -6.15
C SER A 66 -0.01 10.98 -4.86
N LEU A 67 1.10 10.40 -4.42
CA LEU A 67 1.95 10.92 -3.35
C LEU A 67 3.13 11.67 -3.98
N GLN A 68 3.28 12.97 -3.68
CA GLN A 68 4.29 13.80 -4.36
C GLN A 68 5.56 14.02 -3.54
N ASP A 69 5.43 14.35 -2.25
CA ASP A 69 6.56 14.86 -1.48
C ASP A 69 6.74 14.20 -0.10
N ASN A 70 5.81 13.40 0.34
CA ASN A 70 5.84 12.83 1.67
C ASN A 70 5.57 11.31 1.63
N PHE A 71 6.62 10.54 1.85
CA PHE A 71 6.61 9.08 1.78
C PHE A 71 6.74 8.42 3.16
N THR A 72 6.20 9.06 4.21
CA THR A 72 6.17 8.49 5.55
C THR A 72 5.12 7.38 5.66
N PRO A 73 5.28 6.42 6.59
CA PRO A 73 4.26 5.42 6.86
C PRO A 73 2.89 6.01 7.17
N GLU A 74 2.85 7.13 7.87
CA GLU A 74 1.63 7.86 8.23
C GLU A 74 0.89 8.34 6.98
N THR A 75 1.62 8.87 6.00
CA THR A 75 1.03 9.30 4.71
C THR A 75 0.44 8.13 3.93
N TYR A 76 1.12 6.99 3.90
CA TYR A 76 0.58 5.78 3.27
C TYR A 76 -0.66 5.26 3.99
N MET A 77 -0.67 5.28 5.33
CA MET A 77 -1.86 4.90 6.11
C MET A 77 -3.05 5.81 5.84
N GLU A 78 -2.81 7.12 5.75
CA GLU A 78 -3.84 8.10 5.36
C GLU A 78 -4.38 7.81 3.95
N ALA A 79 -3.49 7.55 3.00
CA ALA A 79 -3.87 7.21 1.63
C ALA A 79 -4.72 5.92 1.56
N ILE A 80 -4.36 4.88 2.33
CA ILE A 80 -5.17 3.67 2.46
C ILE A 80 -6.56 4.01 3.01
N GLY A 81 -6.63 4.83 4.07
CA GLY A 81 -7.90 5.27 4.65
C GLY A 81 -8.80 6.01 3.66
N ILE A 82 -8.23 6.88 2.84
CA ILE A 82 -8.96 7.59 1.77
C ILE A 82 -9.55 6.59 0.76
N CYS A 83 -8.77 5.60 0.35
CA CYS A 83 -9.24 4.57 -0.57
C CYS A 83 -10.34 3.69 0.05
N GLU A 84 -10.21 3.33 1.32
CA GLU A 84 -11.22 2.58 2.05
C GLU A 84 -12.54 3.36 2.15
N ASP A 85 -12.48 4.62 2.53
CA ASP A 85 -13.65 5.51 2.66
C ASP A 85 -14.32 5.78 1.31
N ALA A 86 -13.55 5.79 0.22
CA ALA A 86 -14.07 5.89 -1.14
C ALA A 86 -14.74 4.61 -1.65
N GLY A 87 -14.71 3.52 -0.87
CA GLY A 87 -15.36 2.25 -1.22
C GLY A 87 -14.59 1.41 -2.22
N MET A 88 -13.28 1.58 -2.32
CA MET A 88 -12.43 0.72 -3.15
C MET A 88 -12.42 -0.71 -2.62
N GLU A 89 -12.38 -1.69 -3.51
CA GLU A 89 -12.28 -3.10 -3.15
C GLU A 89 -10.84 -3.61 -3.17
N VAL A 90 -10.02 -3.04 -4.06
CA VAL A 90 -8.60 -3.36 -4.19
C VAL A 90 -7.79 -2.07 -4.14
N ILE A 91 -6.76 -2.06 -3.31
CA ILE A 91 -5.81 -0.95 -3.17
C ILE A 91 -4.43 -1.47 -3.58
N ILE A 92 -3.80 -0.80 -4.53
CA ILE A 92 -2.44 -1.11 -4.98
C ILE A 92 -1.51 -0.01 -4.43
N ILE A 93 -0.40 -0.38 -3.81
CA ILE A 93 0.64 0.55 -3.39
C ILE A 93 1.82 0.39 -4.38
N ASP A 94 2.06 1.39 -5.19
CA ASP A 94 3.12 1.40 -6.20
C ASP A 94 4.01 2.64 -6.08
N SER A 95 5.11 2.57 -5.37
CA SER A 95 5.58 1.39 -4.65
C SER A 95 5.75 1.70 -3.16
N ILE A 96 5.96 0.67 -2.36
CA ILE A 96 6.30 0.81 -0.94
C ILE A 96 7.78 1.20 -0.73
N SER A 97 8.59 1.13 -1.77
CA SER A 97 10.05 1.37 -1.70
C SER A 97 10.38 2.77 -1.21
N GLN A 98 9.67 3.81 -1.66
CA GLN A 98 9.90 5.18 -1.20
C GLN A 98 9.66 5.34 0.30
N CYS A 99 8.68 4.64 0.85
CA CYS A 99 8.43 4.63 2.29
C CYS A 99 9.63 4.06 3.04
N TRP A 100 10.16 2.94 2.58
CA TRP A 100 11.31 2.29 3.19
C TRP A 100 12.57 3.17 3.10
N ASP A 101 12.85 3.73 1.93
CA ASP A 101 13.99 4.62 1.71
C ASP A 101 13.92 5.86 2.60
N ASN A 102 12.74 6.46 2.73
CA ASN A 102 12.50 7.59 3.63
C ASN A 102 12.80 7.23 5.10
N LEU A 103 12.38 6.06 5.54
CA LEU A 103 12.65 5.58 6.90
C LEU A 103 14.13 5.31 7.14
N LEU A 104 14.83 4.75 6.16
CA LEU A 104 16.29 4.53 6.25
C LEU A 104 17.03 5.85 6.34
N GLU A 105 16.66 6.84 5.54
CA GLU A 105 17.23 8.18 5.59
C GLU A 105 16.97 8.86 6.93
N TYR A 106 15.75 8.81 7.41
CA TYR A 106 15.41 9.34 8.73
C TYR A 106 16.23 8.67 9.84
N HIS A 107 16.34 7.35 9.84
CA HIS A 107 17.13 6.61 10.80
C HIS A 107 18.61 6.99 10.74
N ALA A 108 19.18 7.12 9.53
CA ALA A 108 20.58 7.49 9.33
C ALA A 108 20.91 8.89 9.87
N ASN A 109 19.95 9.81 9.85
CA ASN A 109 20.11 11.18 10.34
C ASN A 109 19.91 11.33 11.84
N LEU A 110 19.47 10.29 12.56
CA LEU A 110 19.35 10.31 14.00
C LEU A 110 20.73 10.23 14.66
N GLN A 111 20.93 11.07 15.68
CA GLN A 111 22.15 11.04 16.49
C GLN A 111 22.09 9.91 17.52
N GLY A 112 23.27 9.37 17.87
CA GLY A 112 23.42 8.36 18.92
C GLY A 112 23.62 6.96 18.37
N ASN A 113 23.27 5.95 19.18
CA ASN A 113 23.45 4.55 18.82
C ASN A 113 22.46 4.10 17.75
N SER A 114 22.95 3.63 16.63
CA SER A 114 22.16 3.11 15.51
C SER A 114 21.16 2.04 15.94
N PHE A 115 21.55 1.12 16.80
CA PHE A 115 20.69 0.05 17.29
C PHE A 115 19.50 0.59 18.10
N THR A 116 19.73 1.54 19.00
CA THR A 116 18.65 2.15 19.81
C THR A 116 17.78 3.09 19.01
N ASN A 117 18.29 3.70 17.94
CA ASN A 117 17.53 4.57 17.06
C ASN A 117 16.42 3.85 16.30
N TRP A 118 16.55 2.55 16.06
CA TRP A 118 15.48 1.73 15.47
C TRP A 118 14.23 1.68 16.34
N GLN A 119 14.34 1.85 17.65
CA GLN A 119 13.20 1.94 18.55
C GLN A 119 12.30 3.14 18.25
N LYS A 120 12.82 4.18 17.60
CA LYS A 120 12.07 5.36 17.19
C LYS A 120 11.36 5.16 15.84
N VAL A 121 11.82 4.22 15.03
CA VAL A 121 11.34 3.96 13.65
C VAL A 121 10.40 2.76 13.60
N THR A 122 10.71 1.70 14.31
CA THR A 122 9.98 0.43 14.30
C THR A 122 8.49 0.57 14.61
N PRO A 123 8.02 1.38 15.59
CA PRO A 123 6.58 1.52 15.84
C PRO A 123 5.80 2.04 14.64
N SER A 124 6.37 2.97 13.88
CA SER A 124 5.75 3.54 12.68
C SER A 124 5.61 2.48 11.57
N ILE A 125 6.66 1.68 11.36
CA ILE A 125 6.64 0.56 10.41
C ILE A 125 5.58 -0.47 10.82
N ASN A 126 5.55 -0.85 12.09
CA ASN A 126 4.60 -1.83 12.61
C ASN A 126 3.15 -1.35 12.45
N ALA A 127 2.88 -0.07 12.72
CA ALA A 127 1.56 0.52 12.52
C ALA A 127 1.14 0.44 11.05
N PHE A 128 2.05 0.73 10.12
CA PHE A 128 1.78 0.64 8.69
C PHE A 128 1.50 -0.80 8.24
N VAL A 129 2.31 -1.75 8.67
CA VAL A 129 2.09 -3.18 8.36
C VAL A 129 0.73 -3.63 8.92
N GLN A 130 0.38 -3.24 10.14
CA GLN A 130 -0.92 -3.56 10.74
C GLN A 130 -2.08 -2.92 9.97
N ALA A 131 -1.94 -1.69 9.49
CA ALA A 131 -2.95 -1.03 8.67
C ALA A 131 -3.24 -1.83 7.39
N ILE A 132 -2.20 -2.36 6.74
CA ILE A 132 -2.34 -3.25 5.58
C ILE A 132 -3.04 -4.55 5.96
N LEU A 133 -2.55 -5.23 7.00
CA LEU A 133 -3.05 -6.55 7.39
C LEU A 133 -4.50 -6.53 7.88
N GLN A 134 -4.89 -5.47 8.59
CA GLN A 134 -6.22 -5.32 9.19
C GLN A 134 -7.24 -4.70 8.23
N SER A 135 -6.81 -4.15 7.11
CA SER A 135 -7.71 -3.59 6.11
C SER A 135 -8.73 -4.63 5.63
N GLU A 136 -9.97 -4.23 5.50
CA GLU A 136 -11.05 -5.06 4.93
C GLU A 136 -11.02 -5.08 3.40
N LYS A 137 -9.97 -4.54 2.79
CA LYS A 137 -9.76 -4.50 1.34
C LYS A 137 -8.61 -5.44 0.93
N HIS A 138 -8.57 -5.83 -0.34
CA HIS A 138 -7.39 -6.45 -0.93
C HIS A 138 -6.30 -5.38 -1.08
N ILE A 139 -5.07 -5.67 -0.65
CA ILE A 139 -3.92 -4.76 -0.80
C ILE A 139 -2.72 -5.53 -1.33
#